data_62f51df5d2e9feb0a2a9f38d1577f624
#
_entry.id   62f51df5d2e9feb0a2a9f38d1577f624
#
_cell.length_a   1.000
_cell.length_b   1.000
_cell.length_c   1.000
_cell.angle_alpha   90.00
_cell.angle_beta   90.00
_cell.angle_gamma   90.00
#
_symmetry.space_group_name_H-M   'P 1'
#
loop_
_entity.id
_entity.type
_entity.pdbx_description
1 polymer ?
#
loop_
_entity_poly.entity_id
_entity_poly.type
_entity_poly.pdbx_seq_one_letter_code
_entity_poly.pdbx_strand_id
1 'polypeptide(L)'
;MKEIIRTLKPYIPEEPAAAVKKRLGVDRLVRLSANENPYGTSPLVREAILSYVTYNDANYYPDGNATDLRMKLAEYWKVQPEQLVIGVGLDEVIAMVNKTLISAGDSIVVSVPAFSEYALNGLVEGAEIREVQADFETGHYDFAALLKAMDDTTRLVWICNPNNPTGTYETVEDIRNFIAKVPKETLVII
;
A
#
# COMPACT_ATOMS: atom_id res chain seq x y z
N MET A 1 -20.99 5.71 -14.98
CA MET A 1 -19.92 4.80 -14.54
C MET A 1 -18.68 5.12 -15.36
N LYS A 2 -17.50 5.28 -14.75
CA LYS A 2 -16.25 5.47 -15.50
C LYS A 2 -16.03 4.22 -16.37
N GLU A 3 -15.65 4.39 -17.64
CA GLU A 3 -15.54 3.28 -18.60
C GLU A 3 -14.46 2.27 -18.17
N ILE A 4 -13.37 2.76 -17.64
CA ILE A 4 -12.27 1.93 -17.11
C ILE A 4 -12.75 0.88 -16.09
N ILE A 5 -13.76 1.20 -15.26
CA ILE A 5 -14.30 0.26 -14.26
C ILE A 5 -14.85 -1.03 -14.90
N ARG A 6 -15.27 -0.98 -16.15
CA ARG A 6 -15.80 -2.15 -16.87
C ARG A 6 -14.71 -3.13 -17.30
N THR A 7 -13.48 -2.66 -17.40
CA THR A 7 -12.31 -3.43 -17.86
C THR A 7 -11.43 -3.90 -16.71
N LEU A 8 -11.55 -3.29 -15.52
CA LEU A 8 -10.77 -3.68 -14.35
C LEU A 8 -11.20 -5.06 -13.86
N LYS A 9 -10.22 -5.88 -13.54
CA LYS A 9 -10.47 -7.13 -12.81
C LYS A 9 -10.58 -6.78 -11.32
N PRO A 10 -11.68 -7.17 -10.64
CA PRO A 10 -11.81 -6.92 -9.22
C PRO A 10 -10.75 -7.70 -8.45
N TYR A 11 -10.30 -7.13 -7.33
CA TYR A 11 -9.54 -7.90 -6.36
C TYR A 11 -10.37 -9.08 -5.86
N ILE A 12 -9.81 -10.26 -5.94
CA ILE A 12 -10.46 -11.49 -5.47
C ILE A 12 -9.85 -11.85 -4.11
N PRO A 13 -10.60 -11.68 -3.00
CA PRO A 13 -10.11 -12.08 -1.69
C PRO A 13 -9.83 -13.58 -1.66
N GLU A 14 -8.87 -13.97 -0.83
CA GLU A 14 -8.58 -15.36 -0.62
C GLU A 14 -9.76 -16.11 0.00
N GLU A 15 -9.92 -17.38 -0.37
CA GLU A 15 -10.91 -18.27 0.21
C GLU A 15 -10.69 -18.38 1.74
N PRO A 16 -11.75 -18.26 2.58
CA PRO A 16 -11.62 -18.40 4.01
C PRO A 16 -10.98 -19.73 4.42
N ALA A 17 -10.08 -19.70 5.41
CA ALA A 17 -9.34 -20.88 5.87
C ALA A 17 -10.23 -22.09 6.19
N ALA A 18 -11.41 -21.85 6.77
CA ALA A 18 -12.37 -22.91 7.07
C ALA A 18 -12.91 -23.60 5.81
N ALA A 19 -13.16 -22.83 4.75
CA ALA A 19 -13.62 -23.38 3.47
C ALA A 19 -12.52 -24.19 2.77
N VAL A 20 -11.28 -23.69 2.78
CA VAL A 20 -10.11 -24.42 2.25
C VAL A 20 -9.92 -25.74 2.98
N LYS A 21 -9.95 -25.73 4.33
CA LYS A 21 -9.85 -26.96 5.13
C LYS A 21 -10.91 -27.96 4.77
N LYS A 22 -12.17 -27.51 4.66
CA LYS A 22 -13.29 -28.37 4.29
C LYS A 22 -13.12 -28.96 2.89
N ARG A 23 -12.72 -28.14 1.91
CA ARG A 23 -12.52 -28.56 0.52
C ARG A 23 -11.37 -29.56 0.36
N LEU A 24 -10.29 -29.38 1.11
CA LEU A 24 -9.10 -30.25 1.06
C LEU A 24 -9.17 -31.47 2.02
N GLY A 25 -10.17 -31.51 2.92
CA GLY A 25 -10.29 -32.58 3.91
C GLY A 25 -9.15 -32.61 4.94
N VAL A 26 -8.59 -31.42 5.29
CA VAL A 26 -7.47 -31.31 6.22
C VAL A 26 -7.86 -30.58 7.50
N ASP A 27 -7.35 -31.04 8.64
CA ASP A 27 -7.59 -30.39 9.93
C ASP A 27 -6.67 -29.19 10.16
N ARG A 28 -5.45 -29.25 9.59
CA ARG A 28 -4.44 -28.21 9.73
C ARG A 28 -4.17 -27.53 8.39
N LEU A 29 -4.18 -26.20 8.39
CA LEU A 29 -3.80 -25.37 7.25
C LEU A 29 -2.76 -24.37 7.71
N VAL A 30 -1.64 -24.30 6.99
CA VAL A 30 -0.64 -23.22 7.13
C VAL A 30 -0.82 -22.30 5.94
N ARG A 31 -1.22 -21.06 6.21
CA ARG A 31 -1.34 -20.02 5.18
C ARG A 31 -0.08 -19.16 5.20
N LEU A 32 0.57 -19.04 4.05
CA LEU A 32 1.77 -18.22 3.85
C LEU A 32 1.52 -17.02 2.93
N SER A 33 0.25 -16.82 2.56
CA SER A 33 -0.25 -15.67 1.80
C SER A 33 -0.82 -14.60 2.72
N ALA A 34 -1.18 -13.44 2.16
CA ALA A 34 -1.82 -12.31 2.85
C ALA A 34 -0.99 -11.62 3.95
N ASN A 35 0.27 -11.99 4.15
CA ASN A 35 1.17 -11.39 5.15
C ASN A 35 0.60 -11.33 6.58
N GLU A 36 -0.27 -12.30 6.94
CA GLU A 36 -0.87 -12.39 8.27
C GLU A 36 0.13 -12.90 9.31
N ASN A 37 0.00 -12.39 10.55
CA ASN A 37 0.75 -12.91 11.69
C ASN A 37 0.08 -14.18 12.24
N PRO A 38 0.64 -15.40 12.05
CA PRO A 38 0.02 -16.65 12.48
C PRO A 38 0.11 -16.85 14.00
N TYR A 39 0.88 -16.06 14.72
CA TYR A 39 1.05 -16.18 16.19
C TYR A 39 -0.04 -15.47 17.00
N GLY A 40 -0.95 -14.78 16.32
CA GLY A 40 -2.09 -14.12 16.93
C GLY A 40 -1.83 -12.67 17.34
N THR A 41 -2.79 -12.12 18.05
CA THR A 41 -2.80 -10.72 18.48
C THR A 41 -2.18 -10.58 19.87
N SER A 42 -1.42 -9.49 20.09
CA SER A 42 -0.90 -9.15 21.42
C SER A 42 -2.02 -9.12 22.49
N PRO A 43 -1.82 -9.73 23.67
CA PRO A 43 -2.77 -9.64 24.78
C PRO A 43 -3.11 -8.19 25.14
N LEU A 44 -2.15 -7.29 25.12
CA LEU A 44 -2.35 -5.86 25.43
C LEU A 44 -3.30 -5.18 24.43
N VAL A 45 -3.24 -5.55 23.15
CA VAL A 45 -4.18 -5.04 22.13
C VAL A 45 -5.60 -5.52 22.44
N ARG A 46 -5.76 -6.80 22.80
CA ARG A 46 -7.06 -7.35 23.16
C ARG A 46 -7.64 -6.66 24.39
N GLU A 47 -6.84 -6.46 25.43
CA GLU A 47 -7.24 -5.73 26.64
C GLU A 47 -7.64 -4.29 26.35
N ALA A 48 -6.88 -3.59 25.51
CA ALA A 48 -7.19 -2.22 25.10
C ALA A 48 -8.52 -2.13 24.36
N ILE A 49 -8.80 -3.06 23.42
CA ILE A 49 -10.08 -3.11 22.70
C ILE A 49 -11.24 -3.36 23.67
N LEU A 50 -11.12 -4.33 24.56
CA LEU A 50 -12.15 -4.64 25.56
C LEU A 50 -12.40 -3.46 26.50
N SER A 51 -11.34 -2.81 26.97
CA SER A 51 -11.43 -1.61 27.80
C SER A 51 -12.15 -0.48 27.07
N TYR A 52 -11.76 -0.23 25.81
CA TYR A 52 -12.40 0.81 25.00
C TYR A 52 -13.90 0.59 24.85
N VAL A 53 -14.31 -0.61 24.45
CA VAL A 53 -15.73 -0.95 24.26
C VAL A 53 -16.51 -0.90 25.56
N THR A 54 -15.88 -1.20 26.71
CA THR A 54 -16.54 -1.21 28.02
C THR A 54 -16.76 0.20 28.57
N TYR A 55 -15.82 1.11 28.35
CA TYR A 55 -15.82 2.43 29.01
C TYR A 55 -16.07 3.61 28.08
N ASN A 56 -16.22 3.37 26.77
CA ASN A 56 -16.51 4.42 25.82
C ASN A 56 -17.81 4.12 25.06
N ASP A 57 -18.56 5.16 24.79
CA ASP A 57 -19.82 5.07 24.06
C ASP A 57 -19.56 4.93 22.56
N ALA A 58 -19.54 3.70 22.06
CA ALA A 58 -19.30 3.37 20.65
C ALA A 58 -20.38 3.92 19.69
N ASN A 59 -21.42 4.53 20.22
CA ASN A 59 -22.49 5.20 19.47
C ASN A 59 -22.17 6.64 19.09
N TYR A 60 -21.09 7.21 19.58
CA TYR A 60 -20.64 8.54 19.17
C TYR A 60 -19.68 8.49 17.99
N TYR A 61 -19.63 9.57 17.23
CA TYR A 61 -18.62 9.73 16.19
C TYR A 61 -17.22 9.76 16.79
N PRO A 62 -16.27 9.03 16.22
CA PRO A 62 -14.88 9.12 16.64
C PRO A 62 -14.27 10.48 16.25
N ASP A 63 -13.12 10.79 16.84
CA ASP A 63 -12.30 11.92 16.37
C ASP A 63 -11.82 11.65 14.94
N GLY A 64 -12.37 12.41 13.98
CA GLY A 64 -12.05 12.27 12.56
C GLY A 64 -10.59 12.59 12.20
N ASN A 65 -9.87 13.27 13.09
CA ASN A 65 -8.45 13.55 12.92
C ASN A 65 -7.53 12.47 13.50
N ALA A 66 -8.09 11.49 14.23
CA ALA A 66 -7.32 10.47 14.96
C ALA A 66 -6.19 11.11 15.80
N THR A 67 -6.50 12.20 16.52
CA THR A 67 -5.53 13.11 17.16
C THR A 67 -4.57 12.35 18.08
N ASP A 68 -5.10 11.53 19.00
CA ASP A 68 -4.28 10.78 19.94
C ASP A 68 -3.33 9.80 19.25
N LEU A 69 -3.83 9.08 18.24
CA LEU A 69 -3.01 8.15 17.46
C LEU A 69 -1.93 8.89 16.69
N ARG A 70 -2.29 10.00 16.04
CA ARG A 70 -1.37 10.84 15.28
C ARG A 70 -0.25 11.41 16.15
N MET A 71 -0.57 11.89 17.34
CA MET A 71 0.42 12.40 18.31
C MET A 71 1.39 11.31 18.74
N LYS A 72 0.89 10.11 19.10
CA LYS A 72 1.74 8.98 19.49
C LYS A 72 2.64 8.49 18.37
N LEU A 73 2.12 8.42 17.13
CA LEU A 73 2.93 8.04 15.98
C LEU A 73 3.98 9.10 15.65
N ALA A 74 3.64 10.38 15.76
CA ALA A 74 4.58 11.48 15.56
C ALA A 74 5.76 11.41 16.55
N GLU A 75 5.47 11.15 17.82
CA GLU A 75 6.50 10.94 18.86
C GLU A 75 7.37 9.70 18.54
N TYR A 76 6.75 8.59 18.17
CA TYR A 76 7.45 7.33 17.86
C TYR A 76 8.39 7.46 16.68
N TRP A 77 7.94 8.09 15.59
CA TRP A 77 8.73 8.26 14.37
C TRP A 77 9.54 9.56 14.32
N LYS A 78 9.41 10.43 15.35
CA LYS A 78 10.10 11.72 15.44
C LYS A 78 9.81 12.63 14.24
N VAL A 79 8.56 12.70 13.87
CA VAL A 79 8.01 13.58 12.82
C VAL A 79 6.96 14.52 13.42
N GLN A 80 6.50 15.51 12.64
CA GLN A 80 5.39 16.36 13.07
C GLN A 80 4.05 15.67 12.83
N PRO A 81 3.03 15.87 13.68
CA PRO A 81 1.70 15.30 13.49
C PRO A 81 1.08 15.63 12.12
N GLU A 82 1.38 16.79 11.56
CA GLU A 82 0.91 17.27 10.27
C GLU A 82 1.52 16.49 9.08
N GLN A 83 2.60 15.76 9.31
CA GLN A 83 3.24 14.89 8.32
C GLN A 83 2.61 13.49 8.25
N LEU A 84 1.57 13.24 9.06
CA LEU A 84 0.90 11.94 9.14
C LEU A 84 -0.52 12.02 8.57
N VAL A 85 -0.84 11.06 7.72
CA VAL A 85 -2.19 10.79 7.22
C VAL A 85 -2.63 9.44 7.76
N ILE A 86 -3.83 9.41 8.35
CA ILE A 86 -4.41 8.18 8.91
C ILE A 86 -5.57 7.73 8.02
N GLY A 87 -5.59 6.45 7.68
CA GLY A 87 -6.66 5.82 6.91
C GLY A 87 -7.04 4.46 7.48
N VAL A 88 -8.13 3.89 6.99
CA VAL A 88 -8.58 2.54 7.31
C VAL A 88 -7.79 1.53 6.51
N GLY A 89 -6.54 1.33 6.91
CA GLY A 89 -5.58 0.47 6.22
C GLY A 89 -4.87 1.15 5.06
N LEU A 90 -3.92 0.41 4.47
CA LEU A 90 -3.07 0.90 3.39
C LEU A 90 -3.87 1.23 2.11
N ASP A 91 -4.89 0.45 1.80
CA ASP A 91 -5.67 0.63 0.57
C ASP A 91 -6.38 1.99 0.54
N GLU A 92 -6.92 2.44 1.69
CA GLU A 92 -7.51 3.78 1.76
C GLU A 92 -6.45 4.87 1.59
N VAL A 93 -5.27 4.70 2.19
CA VAL A 93 -4.16 5.66 2.04
C VAL A 93 -3.72 5.75 0.57
N ILE A 94 -3.57 4.62 -0.12
CA ILE A 94 -3.26 4.57 -1.55
C ILE A 94 -4.35 5.31 -2.35
N ALA A 95 -5.62 5.04 -2.05
CA ALA A 95 -6.72 5.72 -2.72
C ALA A 95 -6.72 7.24 -2.47
N MET A 96 -6.44 7.68 -1.24
CA MET A 96 -6.34 9.11 -0.91
C MET A 96 -5.21 9.79 -1.69
N VAL A 97 -4.03 9.15 -1.76
CA VAL A 97 -2.88 9.65 -2.52
C VAL A 97 -3.26 9.83 -3.99
N ASN A 98 -3.81 8.78 -4.62
CA ASN A 98 -4.19 8.84 -6.03
C ASN A 98 -5.26 9.92 -6.29
N LYS A 99 -6.32 9.98 -5.48
CA LYS A 99 -7.37 10.99 -5.60
C LYS A 99 -6.87 12.42 -5.46
N THR A 100 -5.82 12.63 -4.67
CA THR A 100 -5.28 13.96 -4.41
C THR A 100 -4.35 14.43 -5.52
N LEU A 101 -3.59 13.52 -6.12
CA LEU A 101 -2.47 13.87 -6.98
C LEU A 101 -2.68 13.52 -8.45
N ILE A 102 -3.61 12.63 -8.78
CA ILE A 102 -3.79 12.14 -10.14
C ILE A 102 -5.02 12.77 -10.80
N SER A 103 -4.80 13.20 -12.02
CA SER A 103 -5.84 13.64 -12.97
C SER A 103 -5.77 12.81 -14.25
N ALA A 104 -6.85 12.82 -15.02
CA ALA A 104 -6.85 12.15 -16.32
C ALA A 104 -5.76 12.73 -17.25
N GLY A 105 -4.92 11.86 -17.77
CA GLY A 105 -3.76 12.23 -18.60
C GLY A 105 -2.42 12.27 -17.85
N ASP A 106 -2.44 12.18 -16.52
CA ASP A 106 -1.23 11.95 -15.74
C ASP A 106 -0.77 10.49 -15.84
N SER A 107 0.49 10.21 -15.54
CA SER A 107 1.02 8.87 -15.50
C SER A 107 1.58 8.49 -14.13
N ILE A 108 1.55 7.18 -13.87
CA ILE A 108 2.14 6.54 -12.69
C ILE A 108 3.12 5.49 -13.15
N VAL A 109 4.32 5.48 -12.57
CA VAL A 109 5.33 4.46 -12.85
C VAL A 109 5.35 3.46 -11.69
N VAL A 110 5.31 2.17 -12.03
CA VAL A 110 5.38 1.06 -11.06
C VAL A 110 6.34 -0.01 -11.55
N SER A 111 7.12 -0.59 -10.66
CA SER A 111 7.85 -1.81 -11.00
C SER A 111 6.92 -3.01 -10.81
N VAL A 112 7.01 -4.01 -11.68
CA VAL A 112 6.19 -5.23 -11.60
C VAL A 112 7.09 -6.48 -11.55
N PRO A 113 6.72 -7.52 -10.78
CA PRO A 113 5.49 -7.66 -10.00
C PRO A 113 5.47 -6.77 -8.76
N ALA A 114 4.30 -6.19 -8.46
CA ALA A 114 4.07 -5.33 -7.29
C ALA A 114 2.66 -5.54 -6.72
N PHE A 115 2.38 -4.87 -5.61
CA PHE A 115 1.03 -4.82 -5.06
C PHE A 115 0.07 -4.13 -6.03
N SER A 116 -0.99 -4.82 -6.41
CA SER A 116 -1.90 -4.39 -7.49
C SER A 116 -2.62 -3.07 -7.23
N GLU A 117 -2.81 -2.70 -5.96
CA GLU A 117 -3.59 -1.52 -5.57
C GLU A 117 -2.94 -0.20 -6.02
N TYR A 118 -1.63 -0.18 -6.21
CA TYR A 118 -0.94 1.01 -6.76
C TYR A 118 -1.48 1.36 -8.16
N ALA A 119 -1.49 0.38 -9.05
CA ALA A 119 -1.96 0.55 -10.42
C ALA A 119 -3.48 0.70 -10.49
N LEU A 120 -4.24 -0.13 -9.77
CA LEU A 120 -5.71 -0.12 -9.80
C LEU A 120 -6.29 1.23 -9.38
N ASN A 121 -5.80 1.80 -8.27
CA ASN A 121 -6.27 3.11 -7.82
C ASN A 121 -5.92 4.23 -8.81
N GLY A 122 -4.74 4.18 -9.42
CA GLY A 122 -4.34 5.12 -10.47
C GLY A 122 -5.24 5.04 -11.70
N LEU A 123 -5.53 3.84 -12.19
CA LEU A 123 -6.45 3.63 -13.32
C LEU A 123 -7.85 4.17 -13.05
N VAL A 124 -8.36 4.03 -11.82
CA VAL A 124 -9.68 4.57 -11.43
C VAL A 124 -9.71 6.08 -11.52
N GLU A 125 -8.60 6.77 -11.24
CA GLU A 125 -8.48 8.21 -11.37
C GLU A 125 -8.13 8.68 -12.80
N GLY A 126 -7.85 7.74 -13.71
CA GLY A 126 -7.62 8.02 -15.12
C GLY A 126 -6.15 8.18 -15.50
N ALA A 127 -5.24 7.68 -14.65
CA ALA A 127 -3.82 7.66 -14.97
C ALA A 127 -3.47 6.63 -16.04
N GLU A 128 -2.43 6.93 -16.80
CA GLU A 128 -1.67 5.95 -17.56
C GLU A 128 -0.74 5.19 -16.60
N ILE A 129 -0.80 3.86 -16.59
CA ILE A 129 0.12 3.05 -15.78
C ILE A 129 1.27 2.58 -16.65
N ARG A 130 2.49 2.95 -16.26
CA ARG A 130 3.73 2.56 -16.91
C ARG A 130 4.44 1.52 -16.07
N GLU A 131 4.32 0.27 -16.50
CA GLU A 131 4.90 -0.88 -15.82
C GLU A 131 6.34 -1.10 -16.29
N VAL A 132 7.25 -1.21 -15.35
CA VAL A 132 8.66 -1.55 -15.56
C VAL A 132 8.93 -2.91 -14.93
N GLN A 133 9.41 -3.86 -15.73
CA GLN A 133 9.73 -5.18 -15.20
C GLN A 133 10.94 -5.09 -14.26
N ALA A 134 10.80 -5.66 -13.06
CA ALA A 134 11.95 -5.94 -12.20
C ALA A 134 12.87 -6.96 -12.86
N ASP A 135 14.12 -7.00 -12.46
CA ASP A 135 15.06 -8.02 -12.93
C ASP A 135 14.52 -9.41 -12.65
N PHE A 136 14.42 -10.23 -13.69
CA PHE A 136 13.75 -11.53 -13.60
C PHE A 136 14.52 -12.53 -12.72
N GLU A 137 15.84 -12.43 -12.67
CA GLU A 137 16.68 -13.38 -11.94
C GLU A 137 16.80 -13.01 -10.45
N THR A 138 16.91 -11.72 -10.18
CA THR A 138 17.19 -11.21 -8.83
C THR A 138 15.97 -10.64 -8.12
N GLY A 139 14.95 -10.21 -8.87
CA GLY A 139 13.75 -9.53 -8.37
C GLY A 139 13.99 -8.08 -7.95
N HIS A 140 15.20 -7.52 -8.17
CA HIS A 140 15.53 -6.13 -7.88
C HIS A 140 14.94 -5.15 -8.90
N TYR A 141 14.78 -3.91 -8.50
CA TYR A 141 14.29 -2.85 -9.38
C TYR A 141 15.34 -2.43 -10.39
N ASP A 142 14.94 -2.28 -11.66
CA ASP A 142 15.71 -1.55 -12.65
C ASP A 142 15.42 -0.03 -12.51
N PHE A 143 16.14 0.63 -11.62
CA PHE A 143 16.00 2.07 -11.40
C PHE A 143 16.27 2.91 -12.64
N ALA A 144 17.14 2.45 -13.55
CA ALA A 144 17.41 3.15 -14.80
C ALA A 144 16.21 3.08 -15.75
N ALA A 145 15.57 1.92 -15.84
CA ALA A 145 14.35 1.75 -16.61
C ALA A 145 13.16 2.52 -16.01
N LEU A 146 13.03 2.56 -14.67
CA LEU A 146 12.03 3.37 -13.99
C LEU A 146 12.19 4.85 -14.34
N LEU A 147 13.41 5.40 -14.26
CA LEU A 147 13.68 6.79 -14.64
C LEU A 147 13.37 7.05 -16.13
N LYS A 148 13.69 6.11 -17.01
CA LYS A 148 13.41 6.22 -18.43
C LYS A 148 11.90 6.20 -18.77
N ALA A 149 11.10 5.54 -17.92
CA ALA A 149 9.65 5.48 -18.08
C ALA A 149 8.93 6.76 -17.65
N MET A 150 9.63 7.67 -16.96
CA MET A 150 9.08 8.95 -16.48
C MET A 150 9.17 10.02 -17.58
N ASP A 151 8.18 10.91 -17.58
CA ASP A 151 8.13 12.13 -18.39
C ASP A 151 7.37 13.24 -17.65
N ASP A 152 7.05 14.32 -18.35
CA ASP A 152 6.36 15.49 -17.79
C ASP A 152 4.93 15.20 -17.31
N THR A 153 4.34 14.07 -17.68
CA THR A 153 3.02 13.62 -17.20
C THR A 153 3.11 12.79 -15.95
N THR A 154 4.30 12.34 -15.55
CA THR A 154 4.49 11.43 -14.42
C THR A 154 4.31 12.16 -13.09
N ARG A 155 3.31 11.77 -12.30
CA ARG A 155 3.02 12.35 -10.97
C ARG A 155 3.44 11.48 -9.82
N LEU A 156 3.39 10.15 -10.00
CA LEU A 156 3.72 9.20 -8.94
C LEU A 156 4.67 8.13 -9.46
N VAL A 157 5.58 7.70 -8.59
CA VAL A 157 6.28 6.42 -8.69
C VAL A 157 6.18 5.67 -7.36
N TRP A 158 5.77 4.42 -7.43
CA TRP A 158 5.64 3.55 -6.27
C TRP A 158 6.83 2.61 -6.17
N ILE A 159 7.47 2.61 -4.99
CA ILE A 159 8.59 1.73 -4.62
C ILE A 159 8.16 0.93 -3.40
N CYS A 160 7.78 -0.32 -3.60
CA CYS A 160 7.44 -1.23 -2.50
C CYS A 160 8.72 -1.81 -1.91
N ASN A 161 9.11 -1.42 -0.71
CA ASN A 161 10.39 -1.84 -0.12
C ASN A 161 10.25 -2.22 1.36
N PRO A 162 10.42 -3.52 1.71
CA PRO A 162 10.64 -4.69 0.84
C PRO A 162 9.48 -4.94 -0.14
N ASN A 163 9.79 -5.43 -1.34
CA ASN A 163 8.80 -5.61 -2.38
C ASN A 163 7.80 -6.74 -2.08
N ASN A 164 6.53 -6.48 -2.32
CA ASN A 164 5.47 -7.49 -2.35
C ASN A 164 5.12 -7.77 -3.82
N PRO A 165 5.27 -9.01 -4.36
CA PRO A 165 5.37 -10.28 -3.61
C PRO A 165 6.78 -10.88 -3.49
N THR A 166 7.82 -10.29 -4.07
CA THR A 166 9.13 -10.94 -4.22
C THR A 166 9.92 -11.03 -2.91
N GLY A 167 9.67 -10.13 -1.94
CA GLY A 167 10.42 -10.04 -0.69
C GLY A 167 11.83 -9.45 -0.85
N THR A 168 12.23 -9.07 -2.05
CA THR A 168 13.48 -8.34 -2.30
C THR A 168 13.44 -6.94 -1.73
N TYR A 169 14.58 -6.41 -1.31
CA TYR A 169 14.66 -5.04 -0.85
C TYR A 169 15.83 -4.30 -1.47
N GLU A 170 15.64 -3.01 -1.69
CA GLU A 170 16.66 -2.11 -2.17
C GLU A 170 17.34 -1.40 -1.00
N THR A 171 18.62 -1.09 -1.15
CA THR A 171 19.36 -0.39 -0.10
C THR A 171 18.92 1.08 0.01
N VAL A 172 19.14 1.67 1.19
CA VAL A 172 18.88 3.10 1.40
C VAL A 172 19.69 3.96 0.42
N GLU A 173 20.90 3.53 0.07
CA GLU A 173 21.77 4.22 -0.88
C GLU A 173 21.20 4.20 -2.30
N ASP A 174 20.75 3.04 -2.77
CA ASP A 174 20.16 2.88 -4.09
C ASP A 174 18.89 3.72 -4.25
N ILE A 175 18.02 3.68 -3.22
CA ILE A 175 16.80 4.50 -3.18
C ILE A 175 17.14 6.00 -3.19
N ARG A 176 18.11 6.45 -2.40
CA ARG A 176 18.53 7.86 -2.40
C ARG A 176 19.08 8.30 -3.75
N ASN A 177 19.91 7.45 -4.37
CA ASN A 177 20.49 7.71 -5.68
C ASN A 177 19.41 7.77 -6.79
N PHE A 178 18.36 6.97 -6.64
CA PHE A 178 17.19 7.01 -7.51
C PHE A 178 16.41 8.32 -7.31
N ILE A 179 16.00 8.63 -6.08
CA ILE A 179 15.22 9.83 -5.74
C ILE A 179 15.91 11.11 -6.24
N ALA A 180 17.23 11.18 -6.12
CA ALA A 180 18.02 12.35 -6.56
C ALA A 180 17.91 12.62 -8.07
N LYS A 181 17.47 11.62 -8.87
CA LYS A 181 17.33 11.71 -10.33
C LYS A 181 15.88 11.82 -10.79
N VAL A 182 14.91 11.58 -9.90
CA VAL A 182 13.48 11.67 -10.23
C VAL A 182 13.10 13.12 -10.54
N PRO A 183 12.26 13.36 -11.57
CA PRO A 183 11.77 14.71 -11.87
C PRO A 183 11.11 15.36 -10.64
N LYS A 184 11.28 16.67 -10.48
CA LYS A 184 10.82 17.41 -9.30
C LYS A 184 9.30 17.35 -9.08
N GLU A 185 8.54 17.24 -10.16
CA GLU A 185 7.07 17.19 -10.14
C GLU A 185 6.52 15.77 -9.88
N THR A 186 7.39 14.78 -9.76
CA THR A 186 7.04 13.39 -9.49
C THR A 186 7.24 13.08 -8.02
N LEU A 187 6.19 12.65 -7.34
CA LEU A 187 6.28 12.17 -5.96
C LEU A 187 6.74 10.71 -5.93
N VAL A 188 7.75 10.43 -5.13
CA VAL A 188 8.22 9.07 -4.83
C VAL A 188 7.56 8.60 -3.55
N ILE A 189 6.87 7.46 -3.61
CA ILE A 189 6.23 6.82 -2.45
C ILE A 189 6.92 5.48 -2.21
N ILE A 190 7.35 5.26 -0.97
CA ILE A 190 8.12 4.08 -0.55
C ILE A 190 7.34 3.34 0.52
#